data_3fbf059103cfe75403aea32101297100
#
_entry.id   3fbf059103cfe75403aea32101297100
#
_cell.length_a   1.000
_cell.length_b   1.000
_cell.length_c   1.000
_cell.angle_alpha   90.00
_cell.angle_beta   90.00
_cell.angle_gamma   90.00
#
_symmetry.space_group_name_H-M   'P 1'
#
loop_
_entity.id
_entity.type
_entity.pdbx_description
1 polymer ?
#
loop_
_entity_poly.entity_id
_entity_poly.type
_entity_poly.pdbx_seq_one_letter_code
_entity_poly.pdbx_strand_id
1 'polypeptide(L)'
;MFTAIPADHGLIAPKQPLRAILNECEEMARIFMESSLAPEDKKKKIRRLLDLGWKSADALGEPPVRCCINTELNSTNFLVGEDGEETYLIDWEKPLYGDPAQDLGHFLAPTTTFWKTDVILESREMEDFVSGYIRRVNGRFDTEGIRERTRVYIPVTCLRGISWCAMAWVQYRQPGKAIVNETTAKKLEAYLDDGFLEQIERLVQAAR
;
A
#
# COMPACT_ATOMS: atom_id res chain seq x y z
N MET A 1 9.50 6.44 -17.53
CA MET A 1 10.56 7.37 -17.94
C MET A 1 11.06 8.08 -16.69
N PHE A 2 12.23 7.72 -16.14
CA PHE A 2 12.82 8.45 -15.04
C PHE A 2 13.56 9.65 -15.60
N THR A 3 12.88 10.76 -15.75
CA THR A 3 13.52 12.04 -16.02
C THR A 3 14.13 12.52 -14.71
N ALA A 4 15.34 13.10 -14.75
CA ALA A 4 15.92 13.76 -13.61
C ALA A 4 14.92 14.82 -13.08
N ILE A 5 14.56 14.68 -11.81
CA ILE A 5 13.65 15.64 -11.17
C ILE A 5 14.47 16.90 -10.88
N PRO A 6 14.00 18.11 -11.22
CA PRO A 6 14.67 19.35 -10.86
C PRO A 6 14.92 19.44 -9.36
N ALA A 7 15.95 20.14 -8.93
CA ALA A 7 16.31 20.28 -7.52
C ALA A 7 15.20 20.95 -6.67
N ASP A 8 14.37 21.77 -7.30
CA ASP A 8 13.24 22.51 -6.71
C ASP A 8 11.88 21.91 -7.07
N HIS A 9 11.81 20.60 -7.17
CA HIS A 9 10.61 19.87 -7.64
C HIS A 9 9.34 20.06 -6.80
N GLY A 10 9.45 20.62 -5.59
CA GLY A 10 8.30 20.88 -4.70
C GLY A 10 7.62 19.64 -4.11
N LEU A 11 8.10 18.43 -4.43
CA LEU A 11 7.54 17.19 -3.90
C LEU A 11 7.94 16.98 -2.43
N ILE A 12 7.02 16.47 -1.63
CA ILE A 12 7.30 16.06 -0.26
C ILE A 12 8.23 14.84 -0.29
N ALA A 13 9.30 14.88 0.53
CA ALA A 13 10.26 13.80 0.68
C ALA A 13 10.31 13.34 2.15
N PRO A 14 9.52 12.34 2.56
CA PRO A 14 9.53 11.86 3.93
C PRO A 14 10.91 11.33 4.32
N LYS A 15 11.43 11.79 5.48
CA LYS A 15 12.71 11.26 6.02
C LYS A 15 12.56 9.84 6.55
N GLN A 16 11.37 9.50 7.05
CA GLN A 16 11.02 8.21 7.64
C GLN A 16 9.73 7.70 6.98
N PRO A 17 9.78 7.18 5.77
CA PRO A 17 8.58 6.87 4.99
C PRO A 17 7.68 5.81 5.65
N LEU A 18 8.25 4.77 6.29
CA LEU A 18 7.44 3.77 7.00
C LEU A 18 6.69 4.38 8.17
N ARG A 19 7.33 5.26 8.94
CA ARG A 19 6.65 5.97 10.04
C ARG A 19 5.55 6.90 9.53
N ALA A 20 5.76 7.56 8.40
CA ALA A 20 4.74 8.40 7.79
C ALA A 20 3.50 7.59 7.42
N ILE A 21 3.67 6.43 6.78
CA ILE A 21 2.57 5.52 6.45
C ILE A 21 1.89 4.98 7.72
N LEU A 22 2.65 4.57 8.74
CA LEU A 22 2.09 4.04 9.98
C LEU A 22 1.32 5.10 10.78
N ASN A 23 1.75 6.36 10.78
CA ASN A 23 0.98 7.46 11.37
C ASN A 23 -0.36 7.64 10.64
N GLU A 24 -0.37 7.59 9.31
CA GLU A 24 -1.61 7.63 8.52
C GLU A 24 -2.53 6.43 8.87
N CYS A 25 -1.96 5.24 9.07
CA CYS A 25 -2.71 4.07 9.54
C CYS A 25 -3.38 4.31 10.90
N GLU A 26 -2.65 4.88 11.86
CA GLU A 26 -3.20 5.20 13.19
C GLU A 26 -4.36 6.21 13.13
N GLU A 27 -4.20 7.27 12.32
CA GLU A 27 -5.25 8.28 12.14
C GLU A 27 -6.53 7.67 11.58
N MET A 28 -6.41 6.83 10.55
CA MET A 28 -7.56 6.14 9.97
C MET A 28 -8.17 5.11 10.93
N ALA A 29 -7.32 4.28 11.56
CA ALA A 29 -7.78 3.24 12.47
C ALA A 29 -8.46 3.81 13.72
N ARG A 30 -8.08 5.00 14.18
CA ARG A 30 -8.70 5.67 15.33
C ARG A 30 -10.21 5.79 15.17
N ILE A 31 -10.71 6.10 13.96
CA ILE A 31 -12.14 6.21 13.69
C ILE A 31 -12.86 4.88 13.96
N PHE A 32 -12.23 3.76 13.60
CA PHE A 32 -12.77 2.42 13.89
C PHE A 32 -12.69 2.08 15.37
N MET A 33 -11.56 2.36 16.02
CA MET A 33 -11.34 2.07 17.45
C MET A 33 -12.32 2.81 18.34
N GLU A 34 -12.64 4.06 18.03
CA GLU A 34 -13.56 4.91 18.81
C GLU A 34 -15.03 4.60 18.53
N SER A 35 -15.36 3.89 17.45
CA SER A 35 -16.73 3.61 17.05
C SER A 35 -17.37 2.54 17.93
N SER A 36 -18.59 2.80 18.40
CA SER A 36 -19.43 1.79 19.07
C SER A 36 -19.99 0.74 18.11
N LEU A 37 -19.92 0.97 16.80
CA LEU A 37 -20.38 0.02 15.79
C LEU A 37 -19.33 -1.07 15.52
N ALA A 38 -18.06 -0.80 15.82
CA ALA A 38 -16.95 -1.71 15.52
C ALA A 38 -16.88 -2.86 16.56
N PRO A 39 -16.84 -4.14 16.08
CA PRO A 39 -16.70 -5.30 16.97
C PRO A 39 -15.37 -5.26 17.74
N GLU A 40 -15.42 -5.57 19.05
CA GLU A 40 -14.25 -5.50 19.93
C GLU A 40 -13.13 -6.50 19.57
N ASP A 41 -13.48 -7.65 19.04
CA ASP A 41 -12.51 -8.63 18.53
C ASP A 41 -11.73 -8.09 17.32
N LYS A 42 -12.42 -7.39 16.40
CA LYS A 42 -11.80 -6.75 15.24
C LYS A 42 -10.90 -5.58 15.65
N LYS A 43 -11.34 -4.76 16.62
CA LYS A 43 -10.48 -3.70 17.19
C LYS A 43 -9.18 -4.28 17.73
N LYS A 44 -9.25 -5.37 18.51
CA LYS A 44 -8.06 -6.05 19.05
C LYS A 44 -7.13 -6.56 17.95
N LYS A 45 -7.69 -7.19 16.89
CA LYS A 45 -6.88 -7.68 15.75
C LYS A 45 -6.19 -6.54 15.00
N ILE A 46 -6.91 -5.47 14.67
CA ILE A 46 -6.33 -4.31 13.98
C ILE A 46 -5.28 -3.63 14.85
N ARG A 47 -5.54 -3.43 16.16
CA ARG A 47 -4.54 -2.89 17.08
C ARG A 47 -3.26 -3.72 17.08
N ARG A 48 -3.39 -5.04 17.20
CA ARG A 48 -2.26 -5.96 17.15
C ARG A 48 -1.47 -5.85 15.84
N LEU A 49 -2.17 -5.75 14.69
CA LEU A 49 -1.52 -5.57 13.39
C LEU A 49 -0.72 -4.27 13.35
N LEU A 50 -1.26 -3.15 13.84
CA LEU A 50 -0.56 -1.87 13.90
C LEU A 50 0.66 -1.93 14.83
N ASP A 51 0.53 -2.55 16.01
CA ASP A 51 1.64 -2.75 16.95
C ASP A 51 2.77 -3.60 16.33
N LEU A 52 2.41 -4.58 15.50
CA LEU A 52 3.37 -5.36 14.72
C LEU A 52 4.05 -4.51 13.65
N GLY A 53 3.29 -3.69 12.92
CA GLY A 53 3.83 -2.77 11.92
C GLY A 53 4.82 -1.77 12.50
N TRP A 54 4.52 -1.20 13.65
CA TRP A 54 5.41 -0.27 14.34
C TRP A 54 6.78 -0.86 14.69
N LYS A 55 6.88 -2.18 14.85
CA LYS A 55 8.19 -2.84 15.07
C LYS A 55 9.08 -2.79 13.81
N SER A 56 8.50 -2.56 12.64
CA SER A 56 9.22 -2.39 11.38
C SER A 56 9.41 -0.91 11.00
N ALA A 57 8.99 0.04 11.84
CA ALA A 57 9.00 1.47 11.52
C ALA A 57 10.39 2.02 11.16
N ASP A 58 11.44 1.43 11.68
CA ASP A 58 12.84 1.80 11.46
C ASP A 58 13.62 0.73 10.67
N ALA A 59 12.94 -0.21 10.03
CA ALA A 59 13.59 -1.29 9.28
C ALA A 59 14.32 -0.79 8.02
N LEU A 60 13.94 0.38 7.51
CA LEU A 60 14.58 1.00 6.34
C LEU A 60 15.30 2.28 6.73
N GLY A 61 16.54 2.39 6.28
CA GLY A 61 17.29 3.65 6.25
C GLY A 61 16.90 4.54 5.07
N GLU A 62 17.74 5.52 4.76
CA GLU A 62 17.56 6.32 3.54
C GLU A 62 17.75 5.44 2.30
N PRO A 63 16.85 5.56 1.31
CA PRO A 63 17.00 4.79 0.08
C PRO A 63 18.18 5.32 -0.75
N PRO A 64 18.92 4.42 -1.45
CA PRO A 64 20.05 4.84 -2.28
C PRO A 64 19.62 5.68 -3.49
N VAL A 65 18.36 5.56 -3.89
CA VAL A 65 17.76 6.31 -4.99
C VAL A 65 16.40 6.84 -4.59
N ARG A 66 16.13 8.08 -4.96
CA ARG A 66 14.80 8.69 -4.87
C ARG A 66 14.33 9.10 -6.24
N CYS A 67 13.05 8.93 -6.51
CA CYS A 67 12.38 9.40 -7.72
C CYS A 67 10.98 9.92 -7.38
N CYS A 68 10.29 10.47 -8.37
CA CYS A 68 8.86 10.72 -8.23
C CYS A 68 8.14 9.37 -8.17
N ILE A 69 7.46 9.10 -7.07
CA ILE A 69 6.64 7.92 -6.86
C ILE A 69 5.17 8.31 -6.81
N ASN A 70 4.30 7.39 -7.24
CA ASN A 70 2.85 7.63 -7.33
C ASN A 70 2.15 7.47 -5.97
N THR A 71 2.62 6.56 -5.13
CA THR A 71 2.11 6.19 -3.79
C THR A 71 0.77 5.44 -3.75
N GLU A 72 0.01 5.43 -4.84
CA GLU A 72 -1.27 4.73 -4.97
C GLU A 72 -1.30 3.82 -6.22
N LEU A 73 -0.13 3.33 -6.62
CA LEU A 73 0.05 2.52 -7.81
C LEU A 73 -0.78 1.23 -7.76
N ASN A 74 -1.68 1.08 -8.71
CA ASN A 74 -2.54 -0.10 -8.83
C ASN A 74 -2.86 -0.40 -10.31
N SER A 75 -3.40 -1.58 -10.60
CA SER A 75 -3.61 -2.04 -11.98
C SER A 75 -4.58 -1.16 -12.80
N THR A 76 -5.50 -0.46 -12.15
CA THR A 76 -6.49 0.39 -12.87
C THR A 76 -5.95 1.77 -13.21
N ASN A 77 -4.75 2.13 -12.72
CA ASN A 77 -4.08 3.40 -13.04
C ASN A 77 -3.20 3.31 -14.29
N PHE A 78 -3.15 2.15 -14.95
CA PHE A 78 -2.44 1.97 -16.21
C PHE A 78 -3.45 1.97 -17.38
N LEU A 79 -3.32 2.94 -18.27
CA LEU A 79 -4.01 2.94 -19.57
C LEU A 79 -3.06 2.30 -20.57
N VAL A 80 -3.32 1.03 -20.86
CA VAL A 80 -2.46 0.25 -21.78
C VAL A 80 -3.02 0.42 -23.20
N GLY A 81 -2.21 0.99 -24.08
CA GLY A 81 -2.53 1.09 -25.49
C GLY A 81 -2.46 -0.27 -26.20
N GLU A 82 -3.03 -0.34 -27.41
CA GLU A 82 -2.88 -1.49 -28.30
C GLU A 82 -1.42 -1.61 -28.78
N ASP A 83 -1.10 -2.69 -29.50
CA ASP A 83 0.27 -2.95 -29.97
C ASP A 83 0.87 -1.75 -30.73
N GLY A 84 1.92 -1.16 -30.13
CA GLY A 84 2.62 0.01 -30.67
C GLY A 84 2.11 1.37 -30.17
N GLU A 85 1.05 1.42 -29.41
CA GLU A 85 0.55 2.64 -28.76
C GLU A 85 1.24 2.91 -27.43
N GLU A 86 1.16 4.16 -26.98
CA GLU A 86 1.72 4.56 -25.67
C GLU A 86 0.89 4.03 -24.52
N THR A 87 1.57 3.65 -23.44
CA THR A 87 0.96 3.30 -22.16
C THR A 87 1.11 4.47 -21.20
N TYR A 88 0.03 4.87 -20.56
CA TYR A 88 0.01 5.99 -19.61
C TYR A 88 -0.23 5.49 -18.20
N LEU A 89 0.47 6.08 -17.24
CA LEU A 89 0.17 5.99 -15.82
C LEU A 89 -0.56 7.27 -15.41
N ILE A 90 -1.76 7.10 -14.87
CA ILE A 90 -2.64 8.18 -14.42
C ILE A 90 -2.73 8.22 -12.90
N ASP A 91 -3.52 9.16 -12.37
CA ASP A 91 -3.80 9.31 -10.94
C ASP A 91 -2.56 9.69 -10.11
N TRP A 92 -2.01 10.86 -10.41
CA TRP A 92 -0.84 11.46 -9.77
C TRP A 92 -1.24 12.52 -8.73
N GLU A 93 -2.26 12.26 -7.91
CA GLU A 93 -2.76 13.27 -6.97
C GLU A 93 -1.90 13.47 -5.71
N LYS A 94 -1.11 12.47 -5.32
CA LYS A 94 -0.28 12.49 -4.10
C LYS A 94 1.16 12.02 -4.34
N PRO A 95 1.86 12.56 -5.34
CA PRO A 95 3.21 12.12 -5.63
C PRO A 95 4.18 12.53 -4.53
N LEU A 96 5.18 11.67 -4.27
CA LEU A 96 6.27 11.94 -3.34
C LEU A 96 7.62 11.85 -4.07
N TYR A 97 8.65 12.45 -3.48
CA TYR A 97 10.03 12.18 -3.83
C TYR A 97 10.56 11.10 -2.88
N GLY A 98 10.48 9.85 -3.32
CA GLY A 98 10.66 8.68 -2.46
C GLY A 98 11.34 7.50 -3.12
N ASP A 99 11.38 6.40 -2.39
CA ASP A 99 11.94 5.12 -2.82
C ASP A 99 11.00 4.43 -3.82
N PRO A 100 11.45 4.05 -5.02
CA PRO A 100 10.64 3.27 -5.96
C PRO A 100 10.15 1.94 -5.39
N ALA A 101 10.81 1.39 -4.35
CA ALA A 101 10.34 0.21 -3.65
C ALA A 101 8.99 0.42 -2.94
N GLN A 102 8.63 1.66 -2.59
CA GLN A 102 7.32 1.99 -2.01
C GLN A 102 6.20 1.76 -3.03
N ASP A 103 6.38 2.20 -4.28
CA ASP A 103 5.41 1.96 -5.35
C ASP A 103 5.30 0.48 -5.69
N LEU A 104 6.42 -0.25 -5.74
CA LEU A 104 6.42 -1.70 -5.91
C LEU A 104 5.68 -2.40 -4.77
N GLY A 105 5.95 -1.99 -3.53
CA GLY A 105 5.27 -2.51 -2.34
C GLY A 105 3.77 -2.25 -2.36
N HIS A 106 3.35 -1.07 -2.81
CA HIS A 106 1.93 -0.72 -2.96
C HIS A 106 1.26 -1.57 -4.05
N PHE A 107 1.87 -1.66 -5.22
CA PHE A 107 1.32 -2.40 -6.35
C PHE A 107 1.14 -3.89 -6.04
N LEU A 108 2.08 -4.51 -5.32
CA LEU A 108 2.11 -5.93 -5.02
C LEU A 108 1.36 -6.30 -3.73
N ALA A 109 0.97 -5.31 -2.92
CA ALA A 109 0.31 -5.58 -1.64
C ALA A 109 -1.01 -6.34 -1.84
N PRO A 110 -1.27 -7.42 -1.07
CA PRO A 110 -2.55 -8.13 -1.06
C PRO A 110 -3.77 -7.21 -0.96
N THR A 111 -3.69 -6.15 -0.15
CA THR A 111 -4.77 -5.17 -0.02
C THR A 111 -4.97 -4.31 -1.27
N THR A 112 -3.98 -4.15 -2.13
CA THR A 112 -4.12 -3.45 -3.40
C THR A 112 -4.66 -4.37 -4.49
N THR A 113 -4.05 -5.54 -4.66
CA THR A 113 -4.44 -6.48 -5.72
C THR A 113 -5.84 -7.04 -5.49
N PHE A 114 -6.17 -7.48 -4.28
CA PHE A 114 -7.50 -7.99 -3.93
C PHE A 114 -8.60 -6.93 -4.10
N TRP A 115 -8.32 -5.64 -3.82
CA TRP A 115 -9.31 -4.58 -4.03
C TRP A 115 -9.68 -4.41 -5.50
N LYS A 116 -8.70 -4.47 -6.39
CA LYS A 116 -8.86 -4.13 -7.81
C LYS A 116 -9.20 -5.33 -8.70
N THR A 117 -8.72 -6.54 -8.34
CA THR A 117 -8.77 -7.71 -9.23
C THR A 117 -9.35 -8.97 -8.57
N ASP A 118 -9.70 -8.95 -7.28
CA ASP A 118 -10.06 -10.12 -6.48
C ASP A 118 -8.94 -11.19 -6.35
N VAL A 119 -7.70 -10.83 -6.73
CA VAL A 119 -6.54 -11.73 -6.71
C VAL A 119 -5.58 -11.31 -5.61
N ILE A 120 -5.02 -12.28 -4.91
CA ILE A 120 -3.85 -12.12 -4.05
C ILE A 120 -2.70 -12.85 -4.72
N LEU A 121 -1.64 -12.11 -5.03
CA LEU A 121 -0.47 -12.66 -5.70
C LEU A 121 0.29 -13.62 -4.77
N GLU A 122 0.78 -14.72 -5.33
CA GLU A 122 1.69 -15.61 -4.64
C GLU A 122 3.09 -14.99 -4.50
N SER A 123 3.86 -15.45 -3.53
CA SER A 123 5.23 -14.94 -3.29
C SER A 123 6.11 -15.03 -4.55
N ARG A 124 5.96 -16.09 -5.35
CA ARG A 124 6.70 -16.25 -6.60
C ARG A 124 6.32 -15.20 -7.64
N GLU A 125 5.03 -14.91 -7.78
CA GLU A 125 4.54 -13.90 -8.72
C GLU A 125 5.07 -12.51 -8.36
N MET A 126 5.07 -12.17 -7.07
CA MET A 126 5.66 -10.93 -6.57
C MET A 126 7.16 -10.84 -6.88
N GLU A 127 7.91 -11.92 -6.65
CA GLU A 127 9.35 -11.99 -6.94
C GLU A 127 9.64 -11.88 -8.45
N ASP A 128 8.86 -12.55 -9.28
CA ASP A 128 8.98 -12.49 -10.73
C ASP A 128 8.69 -11.07 -11.25
N PHE A 129 7.71 -10.38 -10.66
CA PHE A 129 7.39 -8.99 -10.97
C PHE A 129 8.56 -8.06 -10.64
N VAL A 130 9.10 -8.12 -9.41
CA VAL A 130 10.25 -7.30 -8.99
C VAL A 130 11.47 -7.61 -9.86
N SER A 131 11.69 -8.88 -10.18
CA SER A 131 12.76 -9.29 -11.12
C SER A 131 12.59 -8.67 -12.51
N GLY A 132 11.35 -8.66 -13.01
CA GLY A 132 10.99 -8.01 -14.27
C GLY A 132 11.26 -6.51 -14.24
N TYR A 133 10.89 -5.85 -13.16
CA TYR A 133 11.15 -4.43 -12.94
C TYR A 133 12.65 -4.12 -12.96
N ILE A 134 13.46 -4.86 -12.21
CA ILE A 134 14.92 -4.67 -12.17
C ILE A 134 15.52 -4.81 -13.57
N ARG A 135 15.13 -5.85 -14.33
CA ARG A 135 15.59 -6.01 -15.72
C ARG A 135 15.21 -4.83 -16.62
N ARG A 136 14.01 -4.27 -16.43
CA ARG A 136 13.51 -3.15 -17.24
C ARG A 136 14.14 -1.81 -16.87
N VAL A 137 14.56 -1.64 -15.62
CA VAL A 137 15.36 -0.49 -15.18
C VAL A 137 16.67 -0.41 -15.98
N ASN A 138 17.31 -1.57 -16.24
CA ASN A 138 18.47 -1.69 -17.12
C ASN A 138 19.57 -0.64 -16.86
N GLY A 139 19.98 -0.52 -15.59
CA GLY A 139 21.06 0.40 -15.17
C GLY A 139 20.71 1.90 -15.18
N ARG A 140 19.45 2.29 -15.44
CA ARG A 140 19.02 3.71 -15.39
C ARG A 140 19.11 4.33 -14.01
N PHE A 141 19.07 3.51 -12.97
CA PHE A 141 19.37 3.87 -11.57
C PHE A 141 19.80 2.62 -10.77
N ASP A 142 20.35 2.84 -9.59
CA ASP A 142 20.77 1.76 -8.70
C ASP A 142 19.57 1.02 -8.11
N THR A 143 19.52 -0.29 -8.33
CA THR A 143 18.48 -1.19 -7.81
C THR A 143 18.95 -2.06 -6.66
N GLU A 144 20.14 -1.79 -6.09
CA GLU A 144 20.64 -2.54 -4.94
C GLU A 144 19.64 -2.49 -3.78
N GLY A 145 19.36 -3.65 -3.17
CA GLY A 145 18.45 -3.79 -2.05
C GLY A 145 16.97 -3.47 -2.33
N ILE A 146 16.56 -3.23 -3.60
CA ILE A 146 15.17 -2.88 -3.90
C ILE A 146 14.19 -4.02 -3.56
N ARG A 147 14.62 -5.28 -3.67
CA ARG A 147 13.80 -6.44 -3.31
C ARG A 147 13.49 -6.47 -1.81
N GLU A 148 14.52 -6.30 -1.01
CA GLU A 148 14.43 -6.28 0.44
C GLU A 148 13.55 -5.13 0.90
N ARG A 149 13.76 -3.93 0.35
CA ARG A 149 12.93 -2.77 0.66
C ARG A 149 11.47 -2.96 0.24
N THR A 150 11.22 -3.52 -0.94
CA THR A 150 9.85 -3.85 -1.41
C THR A 150 9.17 -4.81 -0.43
N ARG A 151 9.85 -5.84 0.05
CA ARG A 151 9.31 -6.79 1.05
C ARG A 151 8.92 -6.12 2.35
N VAL A 152 9.61 -5.07 2.76
CA VAL A 152 9.26 -4.28 3.95
C VAL A 152 8.06 -3.35 3.67
N TYR A 153 7.96 -2.76 2.48
CA TYR A 153 6.84 -1.90 2.13
C TYR A 153 5.51 -2.66 1.97
N ILE A 154 5.52 -3.87 1.42
CA ILE A 154 4.30 -4.67 1.21
C ILE A 154 3.43 -4.77 2.48
N PRO A 155 3.94 -5.28 3.63
CA PRO A 155 3.13 -5.41 4.84
C PRO A 155 2.67 -4.06 5.41
N VAL A 156 3.49 -3.02 5.35
CA VAL A 156 3.10 -1.68 5.82
C VAL A 156 1.98 -1.10 4.94
N THR A 157 2.06 -1.31 3.63
CA THR A 157 0.95 -0.95 2.71
C THR A 157 -0.32 -1.74 3.02
N CYS A 158 -0.20 -3.03 3.37
CA CYS A 158 -1.35 -3.81 3.81
C CYS A 158 -2.02 -3.21 5.05
N LEU A 159 -1.24 -2.73 6.01
CA LEU A 159 -1.80 -2.05 7.19
C LEU A 159 -2.53 -0.77 6.80
N ARG A 160 -2.01 0.00 5.85
CA ARG A 160 -2.69 1.18 5.30
C ARG A 160 -4.04 0.81 4.70
N GLY A 161 -4.09 -0.23 3.87
CA GLY A 161 -5.34 -0.74 3.28
C GLY A 161 -6.36 -1.21 4.32
N ILE A 162 -5.93 -1.98 5.34
CA ILE A 162 -6.79 -2.43 6.44
C ILE A 162 -7.34 -1.24 7.24
N SER A 163 -6.48 -0.27 7.59
CA SER A 163 -6.88 0.91 8.37
C SER A 163 -7.88 1.76 7.61
N TRP A 164 -7.66 1.94 6.30
CA TRP A 164 -8.61 2.63 5.42
C TRP A 164 -9.95 1.90 5.34
N CYS A 165 -9.94 0.57 5.15
CA CYS A 165 -11.16 -0.22 5.10
C CYS A 165 -11.93 -0.19 6.43
N ALA A 166 -11.23 -0.23 7.55
CA ALA A 166 -11.84 -0.13 8.87
C ALA A 166 -12.52 1.23 9.09
N MET A 167 -11.85 2.32 8.72
CA MET A 167 -12.41 3.67 8.73
C MET A 167 -13.66 3.76 7.83
N ALA A 168 -13.53 3.34 6.59
CA ALA A 168 -14.61 3.39 5.60
C ALA A 168 -15.81 2.52 6.02
N TRP A 169 -15.56 1.37 6.64
CA TRP A 169 -16.59 0.49 7.16
C TRP A 169 -17.49 1.19 8.20
N VAL A 170 -16.90 1.97 9.11
CA VAL A 170 -17.65 2.79 10.09
C VAL A 170 -18.45 3.87 9.35
N GLN A 171 -17.81 4.58 8.43
CA GLN A 171 -18.45 5.65 7.67
C GLN A 171 -19.66 5.14 6.84
N TYR A 172 -19.56 3.93 6.28
CA TYR A 172 -20.64 3.30 5.52
C TYR A 172 -21.85 2.90 6.38
N ARG A 173 -21.67 2.76 7.70
CA ARG A 173 -22.73 2.39 8.66
C ARG A 173 -23.31 3.55 9.44
N GLN A 174 -22.80 4.75 9.23
CA GLN A 174 -23.36 5.93 9.87
C GLN A 174 -24.76 6.24 9.31
N PRO A 175 -25.73 6.63 10.19
CA PRO A 175 -27.05 7.06 9.76
C PRO A 175 -26.98 8.24 8.78
N GLY A 176 -27.86 8.25 7.75
CA GLY A 176 -27.98 9.36 6.80
C GLY A 176 -27.05 9.30 5.59
N LYS A 177 -26.27 8.24 5.40
CA LYS A 177 -25.51 8.05 4.17
C LYS A 177 -26.47 7.66 3.03
N ALA A 178 -26.67 8.58 2.08
CA ALA A 178 -27.69 8.45 1.02
C ALA A 178 -27.33 7.45 -0.09
N ILE A 179 -26.03 7.10 -0.26
CA ILE A 179 -25.56 6.20 -1.32
C ILE A 179 -24.62 5.17 -0.71
N VAL A 180 -25.01 3.91 -0.74
CA VAL A 180 -24.17 2.77 -0.38
C VAL A 180 -23.86 1.99 -1.66
N ASN A 181 -22.61 1.95 -2.07
CA ASN A 181 -22.18 1.06 -3.13
C ASN A 181 -22.01 -0.35 -2.54
N GLU A 182 -22.90 -1.27 -2.96
CA GLU A 182 -22.91 -2.65 -2.44
C GLU A 182 -21.60 -3.40 -2.67
N THR A 183 -20.94 -3.18 -3.82
CA THR A 183 -19.65 -3.82 -4.12
C THR A 183 -18.59 -3.32 -3.15
N THR A 184 -18.53 -2.01 -2.90
CA THR A 184 -17.63 -1.43 -1.90
C THR A 184 -17.93 -1.98 -0.50
N ALA A 185 -19.20 -2.04 -0.11
CA ALA A 185 -19.59 -2.56 1.20
C ALA A 185 -19.14 -4.01 1.40
N LYS A 186 -19.32 -4.89 0.40
CA LYS A 186 -18.83 -6.28 0.43
C LYS A 186 -17.31 -6.36 0.55
N LYS A 187 -16.57 -5.49 -0.15
CA LYS A 187 -15.12 -5.42 -0.04
C LYS A 187 -14.67 -5.00 1.35
N LEU A 188 -15.31 -4.00 1.95
CA LEU A 188 -15.00 -3.58 3.32
C LEU A 188 -15.19 -4.70 4.33
N GLU A 189 -16.26 -5.53 4.18
CA GLU A 189 -16.46 -6.71 5.01
C GLU A 189 -15.36 -7.75 4.80
N ALA A 190 -14.99 -8.03 3.54
CA ALA A 190 -13.96 -9.01 3.21
C ALA A 190 -12.59 -8.64 3.79
N TYR A 191 -12.25 -7.35 3.87
CA TYR A 191 -11.01 -6.88 4.49
C TYR A 191 -11.00 -7.00 6.02
N LEU A 192 -12.16 -7.02 6.65
CA LEU A 192 -12.31 -7.20 8.09
C LEU A 192 -12.63 -8.66 8.46
N ASP A 193 -12.67 -9.56 7.48
CA ASP A 193 -12.79 -11.00 7.72
C ASP A 193 -11.59 -11.54 8.50
N ASP A 194 -11.85 -12.51 9.39
CA ASP A 194 -10.81 -13.06 10.24
C ASP A 194 -9.69 -13.75 9.45
N GLY A 195 -10.06 -14.50 8.40
CA GLY A 195 -9.10 -15.18 7.56
C GLY A 195 -8.18 -14.22 6.82
N PHE A 196 -8.73 -13.10 6.30
CA PHE A 196 -7.93 -12.08 5.64
C PHE A 196 -7.00 -11.35 6.62
N LEU A 197 -7.50 -10.95 7.79
CA LEU A 197 -6.69 -10.31 8.83
C LEU A 197 -5.54 -11.22 9.32
N GLU A 198 -5.80 -12.52 9.48
CA GLU A 198 -4.77 -13.50 9.85
C GLU A 198 -3.73 -13.71 8.74
N GLN A 199 -4.14 -13.65 7.48
CA GLN A 199 -3.21 -13.71 6.36
C GLN A 199 -2.27 -12.49 6.37
N ILE A 200 -2.82 -11.29 6.58
CA ILE A 200 -2.00 -10.07 6.69
C ILE A 200 -1.09 -10.13 7.91
N GLU A 201 -1.56 -10.65 9.05
CA GLU A 201 -0.72 -10.82 10.25
C GLU A 201 0.51 -11.70 9.96
N ARG A 202 0.32 -12.85 9.29
CA ARG A 202 1.44 -13.72 8.88
C ARG A 202 2.43 -12.98 7.98
N LEU A 203 1.94 -12.18 7.04
CA LEU A 203 2.78 -11.39 6.15
C LEU A 203 3.61 -10.35 6.91
N VAL A 204 3.00 -9.62 7.83
CA VAL A 204 3.69 -8.62 8.68
C VAL A 204 4.75 -9.29 9.57
N GLN A 205 4.47 -10.48 10.08
CA GLN A 205 5.43 -11.24 10.90
C GLN A 205 6.61 -11.79 10.09
N ALA A 206 6.38 -12.19 8.84
CA ALA A 206 7.42 -12.75 7.96
C ALA A 206 8.38 -11.69 7.38
N ALA A 207 8.01 -10.42 7.39
CA ALA A 207 8.82 -9.30 6.88
C ALA A 207 9.81 -8.72 7.92
N ARG A 208 10.02 -9.41 9.04
CA ARG A 208 10.92 -9.00 10.14
C ARG A 208 12.32 -9.64 10.00
#